data_53aa40266b78c62d1dbf78a3a1c288a8
#
_entry.id   53aa40266b78c62d1dbf78a3a1c288a8
#
_cell.length_a   1.000
_cell.length_b   1.000
_cell.length_c   1.000
_cell.angle_alpha   90.00
_cell.angle_beta   90.00
_cell.angle_gamma   90.00
#
_symmetry.space_group_name_H-M   'P 1'
#
loop_
_entity.id
_entity.type
_entity.pdbx_description
1 polymer ?
#
loop_
_entity_poly.entity_id
_entity_poly.type
_entity_poly.pdbx_seq_one_letter_code
_entity_poly.pdbx_strand_id
1 'polypeptide(L)'
;MEVVNDNSCSWINDLSLRNNIVTLSSDLDCEWLIIGAGYTGLSAARKLGQLYPNQKILLVDSQLAGEGASSRNSGYLVDTTLNDGFTSNKELDNYKKKADIYKLGIDAVSYTHLTLPTTSRV
;
A
#
# COMPACT_ATOMS: atom_id res chain seq x y z
N MET A 1 22.84 -1.30 5.89
CA MET A 1 22.23 -2.62 5.70
C MET A 1 21.82 -2.69 4.24
N GLU A 2 22.46 -3.57 3.47
CA GLU A 2 22.12 -3.73 2.06
C GLU A 2 20.86 -4.59 1.97
N VAL A 3 19.83 -4.10 1.27
CA VAL A 3 18.60 -4.85 1.05
C VAL A 3 18.82 -5.71 -0.20
N VAL A 4 18.90 -7.01 0.00
CA VAL A 4 19.04 -7.97 -1.10
C VAL A 4 17.65 -8.31 -1.64
N ASN A 5 17.37 -7.89 -2.86
CA ASN A 5 16.19 -8.33 -3.59
C ASN A 5 16.58 -9.54 -4.46
N ASP A 6 16.04 -10.70 -4.14
CA ASP A 6 16.34 -11.96 -4.86
C ASP A 6 15.54 -12.12 -6.16
N ASN A 7 14.67 -11.17 -6.49
CA ASN A 7 13.82 -11.18 -7.68
C ASN A 7 12.97 -12.46 -7.86
N SER A 8 12.73 -13.19 -6.77
CA SER A 8 12.01 -14.47 -6.81
C SER A 8 10.49 -14.34 -6.78
N CYS A 9 9.95 -13.12 -6.70
CA CYS A 9 8.52 -12.87 -6.63
C CYS A 9 7.91 -12.79 -8.03
N SER A 10 6.99 -13.70 -8.37
CA SER A 10 6.32 -13.73 -9.68
C SER A 10 5.55 -12.44 -9.98
N TRP A 11 4.89 -11.83 -8.98
CA TRP A 11 4.18 -10.56 -9.18
C TRP A 11 5.10 -9.43 -9.65
N ILE A 12 6.37 -9.42 -9.20
CA ILE A 12 7.35 -8.42 -9.61
C ILE A 12 7.92 -8.78 -10.99
N ASN A 13 8.15 -10.06 -11.26
CA ASN A 13 8.72 -10.52 -12.51
C ASN A 13 7.79 -10.27 -13.71
N ASP A 14 6.48 -10.24 -13.47
CA ASP A 14 5.45 -9.97 -14.49
C ASP A 14 5.28 -8.47 -14.77
N LEU A 15 5.92 -7.59 -13.98
CA LEU A 15 5.83 -6.15 -14.19
C LEU A 15 6.73 -5.72 -15.36
N SER A 16 6.22 -4.78 -16.16
CA SER A 16 7.04 -4.09 -17.14
C SER A 16 8.18 -3.31 -16.49
N LEU A 17 9.28 -3.13 -17.23
CA LEU A 17 10.39 -2.29 -16.78
C LEU A 17 9.91 -0.88 -16.40
N ARG A 18 10.34 -0.42 -15.23
CA ARG A 18 9.99 0.91 -14.73
C ARG A 18 11.00 1.92 -15.26
N ASN A 19 10.54 2.86 -16.07
CA ASN A 19 11.40 3.84 -16.74
C ASN A 19 11.54 5.17 -15.97
N ASN A 20 10.70 5.41 -14.94
CA ASN A 20 10.65 6.69 -14.22
C ASN A 20 11.11 6.53 -12.76
N ILE A 21 12.27 5.92 -12.56
CA ILE A 21 12.86 5.80 -11.23
C ILE A 21 13.62 7.08 -10.91
N VAL A 22 13.23 7.75 -9.83
CA VAL A 22 13.93 8.93 -9.33
C VAL A 22 14.66 8.54 -8.06
N THR A 23 16.00 8.65 -8.10
CA THR A 23 16.84 8.45 -6.92
C THR A 23 17.02 9.80 -6.21
N LEU A 24 16.79 9.83 -4.90
CA LEU A 24 17.03 11.01 -4.08
C LEU A 24 18.53 11.26 -4.02
N SER A 25 18.98 12.37 -4.58
CA SER A 25 20.40 12.75 -4.69
C SER A 25 20.75 14.07 -4.01
N SER A 26 19.75 14.75 -3.45
CA SER A 26 19.90 16.05 -2.78
C SER A 26 18.83 16.23 -1.71
N ASP A 27 19.02 17.23 -0.86
CA ASP A 27 18.00 17.64 0.10
C ASP A 27 16.77 18.19 -0.62
N LEU A 28 15.60 17.82 -0.15
CA LEU A 28 14.31 18.27 -0.67
C LEU A 28 13.41 18.73 0.46
N ASP A 29 12.78 19.88 0.26
CA ASP A 29 11.73 20.37 1.15
C ASP A 29 10.38 19.82 0.72
N CYS A 30 9.55 19.43 1.69
CA CYS A 30 8.18 18.99 1.47
C CYS A 30 7.32 19.30 2.69
N GLU A 31 6.03 19.42 2.49
CA GLU A 31 5.06 19.56 3.58
C GLU A 31 4.74 18.19 4.22
N TRP A 32 4.81 17.12 3.43
CA TRP A 32 4.55 15.76 3.91
C TRP A 32 5.62 14.80 3.42
N LEU A 33 6.27 14.14 4.35
CA LEU A 33 7.22 13.06 4.07
C LEU A 33 6.60 11.73 4.49
N ILE A 34 6.55 10.79 3.56
CA ILE A 34 6.12 9.42 3.80
C ILE A 34 7.31 8.51 3.52
N ILE A 35 7.67 7.68 4.50
CA ILE A 35 8.76 6.72 4.40
C ILE A 35 8.17 5.32 4.27
N GLY A 36 8.47 4.65 3.17
CA GLY A 36 7.96 3.33 2.82
C GLY A 36 6.87 3.39 1.76
N ALA A 37 7.12 2.83 0.57
CA ALA A 37 6.21 2.80 -0.57
C ALA A 37 5.50 1.44 -0.73
N GLY A 38 5.11 0.81 0.38
CA GLY A 38 4.19 -0.31 0.42
C GLY A 38 2.72 0.14 0.40
N TYR A 39 1.78 -0.76 0.64
CA TYR A 39 0.34 -0.45 0.63
C TYR A 39 -0.03 0.74 1.51
N THR A 40 0.50 0.80 2.73
CA THR A 40 0.19 1.87 3.68
C THR A 40 0.70 3.22 3.20
N GLY A 41 1.97 3.29 2.78
CA GLY A 41 2.56 4.55 2.31
C GLY A 41 1.92 5.06 1.03
N LEU A 42 1.66 4.19 0.07
CA LEU A 42 0.97 4.54 -1.18
C LEU A 42 -0.46 5.03 -0.91
N SER A 43 -1.19 4.36 -0.01
CA SER A 43 -2.55 4.77 0.37
C SER A 43 -2.54 6.12 1.09
N ALA A 44 -1.59 6.35 1.98
CA ALA A 44 -1.42 7.63 2.69
C ALA A 44 -1.06 8.76 1.71
N ALA A 45 -0.09 8.54 0.82
CA ALA A 45 0.31 9.53 -0.19
C ALA A 45 -0.87 9.92 -1.08
N ARG A 46 -1.62 8.92 -1.57
CA ARG A 46 -2.83 9.16 -2.37
C ARG A 46 -3.86 9.98 -1.61
N LYS A 47 -4.14 9.62 -0.35
CA LYS A 47 -5.15 10.33 0.44
C LYS A 47 -4.73 11.76 0.75
N LEU A 48 -3.46 11.97 1.10
CA LEU A 48 -2.91 13.31 1.31
C LEU A 48 -2.99 14.17 0.03
N GLY A 49 -2.66 13.60 -1.14
CA GLY A 49 -2.78 14.29 -2.42
C GLY A 49 -4.21 14.71 -2.76
N GLN A 50 -5.21 13.91 -2.37
CA GLN A 50 -6.62 14.29 -2.49
C GLN A 50 -7.05 15.41 -1.55
N LEU A 51 -6.55 15.38 -0.30
CA LEU A 51 -6.91 16.38 0.72
C LEU A 51 -6.14 17.69 0.57
N TYR A 52 -4.90 17.62 0.11
CA TYR A 52 -3.97 18.74 0.03
C TYR A 52 -3.33 18.84 -1.37
N PRO A 53 -4.10 19.11 -2.42
CA PRO A 53 -3.64 19.03 -3.81
C PRO A 53 -2.54 20.05 -4.15
N ASN A 54 -2.39 21.11 -3.36
CA ASN A 54 -1.38 22.16 -3.57
C ASN A 54 -0.15 22.00 -2.67
N GLN A 55 -0.07 20.92 -1.86
CA GLN A 55 1.06 20.66 -0.99
C GLN A 55 2.00 19.62 -1.62
N LYS A 56 3.29 19.80 -1.40
CA LYS A 56 4.31 18.86 -1.89
C LYS A 56 4.37 17.65 -0.96
N ILE A 57 4.03 16.50 -1.49
CA ILE A 57 4.06 15.22 -0.80
C ILE A 57 5.23 14.43 -1.36
N LEU A 58 6.15 14.03 -0.51
CA LEU A 58 7.28 13.18 -0.86
C LEU A 58 7.07 11.78 -0.30
N LEU A 59 7.10 10.79 -1.17
CA LEU A 59 7.09 9.37 -0.80
C LEU A 59 8.44 8.77 -1.16
N VAL A 60 9.14 8.23 -0.18
CA VAL A 60 10.47 7.63 -0.35
C VAL A 60 10.49 6.18 0.12
N ASP A 61 11.32 5.37 -0.52
CA ASP A 61 11.56 3.98 -0.14
C ASP A 61 13.03 3.64 -0.37
N SER A 62 13.56 2.68 0.35
CA SER A 62 14.91 2.14 0.13
C SER A 62 14.99 1.22 -1.09
N GLN A 63 13.84 0.77 -1.60
CA GLN A 63 13.66 -0.04 -2.79
C GLN A 63 12.72 0.63 -3.79
N LEU A 64 12.45 -0.01 -4.90
CA LEU A 64 11.38 0.43 -5.79
C LEU A 64 10.02 0.30 -5.09
N ALA A 65 9.10 1.21 -5.43
CA ALA A 65 7.78 1.23 -4.81
C ALA A 65 7.08 -0.13 -4.95
N GLY A 66 6.56 -0.64 -3.85
CA GLY A 66 5.83 -1.91 -3.80
C GLY A 66 6.70 -3.17 -3.77
N GLU A 67 8.02 -3.10 -3.81
CA GLU A 67 8.89 -4.29 -3.84
C GLU A 67 9.14 -4.96 -2.47
N GLY A 68 8.64 -4.39 -1.40
CA GLY A 68 8.66 -5.01 -0.06
C GLY A 68 7.60 -6.10 0.12
N ALA A 69 7.20 -6.35 1.36
CA ALA A 69 6.20 -7.35 1.72
C ALA A 69 4.83 -7.16 1.03
N SER A 70 4.49 -5.93 0.64
CA SER A 70 3.23 -5.61 -0.04
C SER A 70 3.05 -6.31 -1.39
N SER A 71 4.12 -6.63 -2.09
CA SER A 71 4.10 -7.35 -3.37
C SER A 71 4.53 -8.82 -3.25
N ARG A 72 4.87 -9.28 -2.05
CA ARG A 72 5.37 -10.63 -1.80
C ARG A 72 4.41 -11.47 -0.95
N ASN A 73 3.13 -11.30 -1.21
CA ASN A 73 2.05 -12.02 -0.54
C ASN A 73 1.22 -12.83 -1.54
N SER A 74 0.30 -13.64 -1.06
CA SER A 74 -0.54 -14.49 -1.90
C SER A 74 -1.62 -13.74 -2.69
N GLY A 75 -1.81 -12.44 -2.48
CA GLY A 75 -2.78 -11.60 -3.19
C GLY A 75 -4.25 -11.83 -2.79
N TYR A 76 -4.53 -12.60 -1.75
CA TYR A 76 -5.90 -12.78 -1.28
C TYR A 76 -6.42 -11.53 -0.59
N LEU A 77 -7.59 -11.07 -1.02
CA LEU A 77 -8.39 -10.08 -0.32
C LEU A 77 -9.37 -10.81 0.58
N VAL A 78 -9.23 -10.60 1.89
CA VAL A 78 -10.12 -11.21 2.88
C VAL A 78 -10.81 -10.12 3.70
N ASP A 79 -12.10 -10.27 3.90
CA ASP A 79 -12.96 -9.36 4.68
C ASP A 79 -13.16 -9.86 6.12
N THR A 80 -12.54 -10.95 6.47
CA THR A 80 -12.67 -11.59 7.78
C THR A 80 -11.31 -11.73 8.45
N THR A 81 -11.32 -11.76 9.78
CA THR A 81 -10.13 -12.10 10.57
C THR A 81 -10.08 -13.60 10.80
N LEU A 82 -8.88 -14.13 11.08
CA LEU A 82 -8.76 -15.46 11.67
C LEU A 82 -9.57 -15.48 12.98
N ASN A 83 -10.47 -16.45 13.07
CA ASN A 83 -11.35 -16.63 14.22
C ASN A 83 -10.97 -17.91 14.93
N ASP A 84 -10.43 -17.78 16.12
CA ASP A 84 -10.07 -18.91 16.99
C ASP A 84 -11.26 -19.38 17.86
N GLY A 85 -12.46 -18.89 17.56
CA GLY A 85 -13.66 -19.09 18.38
C GLY A 85 -13.93 -17.92 19.33
N PHE A 86 -15.18 -17.83 19.80
CA PHE A 86 -15.60 -16.81 20.76
C PHE A 86 -15.97 -17.48 22.07
N THR A 87 -15.34 -17.06 23.14
CA THR A 87 -15.64 -17.54 24.50
C THR A 87 -16.40 -16.51 25.31
N SER A 88 -16.47 -15.27 24.83
CA SER A 88 -17.17 -14.17 25.52
C SER A 88 -17.77 -13.15 24.56
N ASN A 89 -18.76 -12.39 25.02
CA ASN A 89 -19.34 -11.26 24.25
C ASN A 89 -18.31 -10.16 23.92
N LYS A 90 -17.32 -9.97 24.80
CA LYS A 90 -16.24 -9.00 24.58
C LYS A 90 -15.36 -9.40 23.39
N GLU A 91 -15.08 -10.68 23.24
CA GLU A 91 -14.32 -11.19 22.09
C GLU A 91 -15.11 -11.06 20.80
N LEU A 92 -16.42 -11.31 20.83
CA LEU A 92 -17.30 -11.09 19.70
C LEU A 92 -17.34 -9.62 19.26
N ASP A 93 -17.40 -8.68 20.20
CA ASP A 93 -17.39 -7.26 19.92
C ASP A 93 -16.04 -6.80 19.32
N ASN A 94 -14.94 -7.32 19.82
CA ASN A 94 -13.62 -7.06 19.25
C ASN A 94 -13.51 -7.63 17.83
N TYR A 95 -14.06 -8.82 17.59
CA TYR A 95 -14.09 -9.40 16.25
C TYR A 95 -14.90 -8.54 15.28
N LYS A 96 -16.09 -8.09 15.66
CA LYS A 96 -16.91 -7.20 14.83
C LYS A 96 -16.16 -5.92 14.45
N LYS A 97 -15.51 -5.27 15.42
CA LYS A 97 -14.70 -4.06 15.16
C LYS A 97 -13.56 -4.34 14.18
N LYS A 98 -12.88 -5.49 14.30
CA LYS A 98 -11.83 -5.88 13.35
C LYS A 98 -12.41 -6.15 11.96
N ALA A 99 -13.53 -6.86 11.85
CA ALA A 99 -14.20 -7.13 10.60
C ALA A 99 -14.62 -5.84 9.86
N ASP A 100 -15.14 -4.85 10.61
CA ASP A 100 -15.48 -3.55 10.05
C ASP A 100 -14.25 -2.82 9.48
N ILE A 101 -13.11 -2.88 10.16
CA ILE A 101 -11.84 -2.30 9.69
C ILE A 101 -11.37 -3.01 8.41
N TYR A 102 -11.43 -4.34 8.36
CA TYR A 102 -11.06 -5.10 7.16
C TYR A 102 -11.96 -4.76 5.98
N LYS A 103 -13.27 -4.65 6.21
CA LYS A 103 -14.21 -4.25 5.17
C LYS A 103 -13.91 -2.87 4.61
N LEU A 104 -13.64 -1.89 5.47
CA LEU A 104 -13.21 -0.55 5.04
C LEU A 104 -11.92 -0.61 4.21
N GLY A 105 -10.97 -1.48 4.58
CA GLY A 105 -9.75 -1.71 3.81
C GLY A 105 -10.04 -2.28 2.42
N ILE A 106 -10.91 -3.27 2.31
CA ILE A 106 -11.31 -3.86 1.03
C ILE A 106 -12.05 -2.84 0.16
N ASP A 107 -12.96 -2.07 0.71
CA ASP A 107 -13.68 -1.03 -0.02
C ASP A 107 -12.70 0.02 -0.58
N ALA A 108 -11.68 0.41 0.21
CA ALA A 108 -10.64 1.34 -0.24
C ALA A 108 -9.79 0.76 -1.38
N VAL A 109 -9.42 -0.51 -1.32
CA VAL A 109 -8.66 -1.21 -2.37
C VAL A 109 -9.52 -1.39 -3.62
N SER A 110 -10.76 -1.83 -3.48
CA SER A 110 -11.70 -2.02 -4.59
C SER A 110 -11.95 -0.70 -5.33
N TYR A 111 -12.14 0.39 -4.61
CA TYR A 111 -12.26 1.72 -5.21
C TYR A 111 -11.00 2.10 -5.99
N THR A 112 -9.82 1.79 -5.46
CA THR A 112 -8.55 2.11 -6.10
C THR A 112 -8.35 1.32 -7.40
N HIS A 113 -8.67 0.03 -7.40
CA HIS A 113 -8.47 -0.84 -8.55
C HIS A 113 -9.56 -0.70 -9.63
N LEU A 114 -10.81 -0.44 -9.22
CA LEU A 114 -11.95 -0.37 -10.15
C LEU A 114 -12.17 1.01 -10.74
N THR A 115 -11.75 2.07 -10.07
CA THR A 115 -12.03 3.45 -10.50
C THR A 115 -10.84 4.21 -11.07
N LEU A 116 -9.61 3.74 -10.85
CA LEU A 116 -8.47 4.28 -11.57
C LEU A 116 -8.46 3.69 -12.97
N PRO A 117 -8.56 4.52 -14.02
CA PRO A 117 -8.38 4.01 -15.36
C PRO A 117 -6.98 3.39 -15.46
N THR A 118 -6.91 2.11 -15.78
CA THR A 118 -5.67 1.39 -16.10
C THR A 118 -5.02 1.90 -17.40
N THR A 119 -5.50 3.01 -17.92
CA THR A 119 -5.00 3.69 -19.09
C THR A 119 -4.50 5.07 -18.71
N SER A 120 -3.33 5.17 -18.12
CA SER A 120 -2.49 6.32 -18.45
C SER A 120 -1.81 6.02 -19.76
N ARG A 121 -2.49 6.28 -20.86
CA ARG A 121 -1.81 6.60 -22.10
C ARG A 121 -1.29 8.03 -21.92
N VAL A 122 -0.02 8.18 -21.83
CA VAL A 122 0.76 9.29 -22.41
C VAL A 122 2.01 8.67 -22.96
#